data_be023277a4b422a8921a36ccff11502c
#
_entry.id   be023277a4b422a8921a36ccff11502c
#
_cell.length_a   1.000
_cell.length_b   1.000
_cell.length_c   1.000
_cell.angle_alpha   90.00
_cell.angle_beta   90.00
_cell.angle_gamma   90.00
#
_symmetry.space_group_name_H-M   'P 1'
#
loop_
_entity.id
_entity.type
_entity.pdbx_description
1 polymer ?
#
loop_
_entity_poly.entity_id
_entity_poly.type
_entity_poly.pdbx_seq_one_letter_code
_entity_poly.pdbx_strand_id
1 'polypeptide(L)'
;MVQEHIPGKPMYSVGDRVSFQMTIDENVETFDGNIEIVDRFGAWEIDNPREPSYDVLVCNWRGSGDMMLVKHIRESNIVKTTKG
;
A
#
# COMPACT_ATOMS: atom_id res chain seq x y z
N MET A 1 -4.50 -0.99 -21.07
CA MET A 1 -5.19 -1.99 -20.25
C MET A 1 -5.38 -1.45 -18.83
N VAL A 2 -6.60 -1.47 -18.35
CA VAL A 2 -6.91 -0.98 -17.01
C VAL A 2 -6.71 -2.13 -16.02
N GLN A 3 -5.93 -1.90 -14.97
CA GLN A 3 -5.82 -2.86 -13.88
C GLN A 3 -7.06 -2.76 -13.01
N GLU A 4 -7.64 -3.91 -12.70
CA GLU A 4 -8.77 -3.97 -11.80
C GLU A 4 -8.29 -4.31 -10.40
N HIS A 5 -8.81 -3.58 -9.44
CA HIS A 5 -8.52 -3.78 -8.01
C HIS A 5 -9.75 -4.41 -7.37
N ILE A 6 -9.78 -5.74 -7.37
CA ILE A 6 -10.98 -6.49 -7.03
C ILE A 6 -10.94 -6.89 -5.55
N PRO A 7 -12.00 -6.59 -4.78
CA PRO A 7 -12.08 -7.05 -3.40
C PRO A 7 -11.89 -8.56 -3.31
N GLY A 8 -11.11 -9.01 -2.33
CA GLY A 8 -10.83 -10.41 -2.12
C GLY A 8 -9.72 -10.99 -3.00
N LYS A 9 -9.18 -10.20 -3.93
CA LYS A 9 -8.13 -10.66 -4.86
C LYS A 9 -6.93 -9.72 -4.82
N PRO A 10 -6.13 -9.73 -3.74
CA PRO A 10 -4.97 -8.86 -3.65
C PRO A 10 -3.92 -9.25 -4.70
N MET A 11 -3.34 -8.24 -5.32
CA MET A 11 -2.28 -8.42 -6.33
C MET A 11 -0.90 -8.59 -5.71
N TYR A 12 -0.76 -8.19 -4.44
CA TYR A 12 0.53 -8.19 -3.75
C TYR A 12 0.45 -9.02 -2.48
N SER A 13 1.62 -9.44 -1.99
CA SER A 13 1.71 -10.33 -0.84
C SER A 13 2.62 -9.75 0.24
N VAL A 14 2.46 -10.24 1.46
CA VAL A 14 3.39 -9.93 2.56
C VAL A 14 4.82 -10.26 2.10
N GLY A 15 5.72 -9.32 2.33
CA GLY A 15 7.11 -9.45 1.93
C GLY A 15 7.46 -8.81 0.59
N ASP A 16 6.45 -8.49 -0.23
CA ASP A 16 6.72 -7.80 -1.49
C ASP A 16 7.21 -6.38 -1.21
N ARG A 17 8.19 -5.94 -2.00
CA ARG A 17 8.63 -4.56 -1.93
C ARG A 17 7.88 -3.76 -2.98
N VAL A 18 7.28 -2.66 -2.55
CA VAL A 18 6.42 -1.85 -3.40
C VAL A 18 6.77 -0.38 -3.30
N SER A 19 6.45 0.35 -4.35
CA SER A 19 6.43 1.82 -4.33
C SER A 19 4.98 2.26 -4.37
N PHE A 20 4.62 3.21 -3.53
CA PHE A 20 3.26 3.71 -3.46
C PHE A 20 3.23 5.22 -3.35
N GLN A 21 2.10 5.80 -3.70
CA GLN A 21 1.90 7.24 -3.64
C GLN A 21 0.90 7.59 -2.55
N MET A 22 1.14 8.69 -1.87
CA MET A 22 0.16 9.27 -0.97
C MET A 22 0.27 10.78 -1.01
N THR A 23 -0.80 11.45 -0.66
CA THR A 23 -0.85 12.90 -0.62
C THR A 23 -0.55 13.39 0.78
N ILE A 24 0.47 14.23 0.91
CA ILE A 24 0.84 14.86 2.17
C ILE A 24 0.91 16.36 1.93
N ASP A 25 0.14 17.12 2.70
CA ASP A 25 0.09 18.59 2.57
C ASP A 25 -0.15 19.03 1.13
N GLU A 26 -1.13 18.41 0.47
CA GLU A 26 -1.53 18.69 -0.90
C GLU A 26 -0.50 18.28 -1.97
N ASN A 27 0.58 17.66 -1.58
CA ASN A 27 1.60 17.17 -2.51
C ASN A 27 1.58 15.65 -2.58
N VAL A 28 1.68 15.12 -3.79
CA VAL A 28 1.80 13.68 -4.00
C VAL A 28 3.26 13.29 -3.81
N GLU A 29 3.49 12.37 -2.87
CA GLU A 29 4.84 11.85 -2.61
C GLU A 29 4.85 10.34 -2.83
N THR A 30 5.98 9.83 -3.29
CA THR A 30 6.18 8.40 -3.54
C THR A 30 7.11 7.83 -2.48
N PHE A 31 6.74 6.68 -1.94
CA PHE A 31 7.52 5.98 -0.93
C PHE A 31 7.75 4.55 -1.34
N ASP A 32 8.83 3.97 -0.86
CA ASP A 32 9.14 2.56 -1.05
C ASP A 32 9.12 1.84 0.28
N GLY A 33 8.62 0.62 0.30
CA GLY A 33 8.60 -0.16 1.51
C GLY A 33 8.21 -1.60 1.27
N ASN A 34 8.14 -2.36 2.35
CA ASN A 34 7.79 -3.77 2.30
C ASN A 34 6.40 -3.97 2.89
N ILE A 35 5.59 -4.78 2.22
CA ILE A 35 4.25 -5.10 2.70
C ILE A 35 4.36 -5.99 3.94
N GLU A 36 3.73 -5.54 5.02
CA GLU A 36 3.67 -6.29 6.27
C GLU A 36 2.31 -6.94 6.49
N ILE A 37 1.24 -6.29 6.05
CA ILE A 37 -0.13 -6.79 6.24
C ILE A 37 -0.90 -6.58 4.95
N VAL A 38 -1.68 -7.59 4.59
CA VAL A 38 -2.60 -7.51 3.45
C VAL A 38 -4.03 -7.58 3.97
N ASP A 39 -4.84 -6.61 3.64
CA ASP A 39 -6.26 -6.61 3.92
C ASP A 39 -7.00 -6.81 2.60
N ARG A 40 -7.59 -7.99 2.42
CA ARG A 40 -8.17 -8.42 1.15
C ARG A 40 -9.39 -7.60 0.74
N PHE A 41 -10.10 -7.04 1.70
CA PHE A 41 -11.36 -6.34 1.45
C PHE A 41 -11.31 -4.86 1.81
N GLY A 42 -10.12 -4.35 2.07
CA GLY A 42 -9.93 -2.99 2.56
C GLY A 42 -10.25 -2.86 4.04
N ALA A 43 -9.61 -1.92 4.70
CA ALA A 43 -9.60 -1.84 6.15
C ALA A 43 -10.90 -1.32 6.78
N TRP A 44 -11.77 -0.71 6.00
CA TRP A 44 -12.79 0.14 6.57
C TRP A 44 -14.22 -0.35 6.48
N GLU A 45 -14.53 -1.29 5.60
CA GLU A 45 -15.93 -1.58 5.34
C GLU A 45 -16.22 -3.07 5.21
N ILE A 46 -16.72 -3.62 6.30
CA ILE A 46 -17.12 -5.03 6.35
C ILE A 46 -18.32 -5.27 5.45
N ASP A 47 -19.28 -4.35 5.45
CA ASP A 47 -20.53 -4.50 4.69
C ASP A 47 -20.42 -4.00 3.25
N ASN A 48 -19.32 -3.38 2.90
CA ASN A 48 -19.10 -2.83 1.57
C ASN A 48 -17.65 -3.06 1.16
N PRO A 49 -17.34 -4.28 0.70
CA PRO A 49 -15.95 -4.64 0.37
C PRO A 49 -15.35 -3.69 -0.65
N ARG A 50 -14.12 -3.30 -0.40
CA ARG A 50 -13.36 -2.39 -1.27
C ARG A 50 -12.14 -3.09 -1.83
N GLU A 51 -11.42 -2.39 -2.69
CA GLU A 51 -10.15 -2.89 -3.19
C GLU A 51 -9.23 -3.26 -2.03
N PRO A 52 -8.34 -4.23 -2.23
CA PRO A 52 -7.39 -4.59 -1.18
C PRO A 52 -6.57 -3.40 -0.73
N SER A 53 -6.20 -3.39 0.54
CA SER A 53 -5.30 -2.39 1.11
C SER A 53 -4.14 -3.07 1.82
N TYR A 54 -3.09 -2.31 2.07
CA TYR A 54 -1.85 -2.86 2.59
C TYR A 54 -1.26 -1.95 3.66
N ASP A 55 -0.63 -2.58 4.65
CA ASP A 55 0.23 -1.86 5.58
C ASP A 55 1.66 -2.07 5.10
N VAL A 56 2.36 -0.97 4.83
CA VAL A 56 3.70 -0.99 4.24
C VAL A 56 4.70 -0.36 5.20
N LEU A 57 5.76 -1.10 5.50
CA LEU A 57 6.84 -0.60 6.35
C LEU A 57 7.85 0.16 5.52
N VAL A 58 7.98 1.44 5.79
CA VAL A 58 8.90 2.35 5.11
C VAL A 58 10.08 2.64 6.03
N CYS A 59 11.31 2.40 5.54
CA CYS A 59 12.52 2.73 6.27
C CYS A 59 12.92 4.17 5.96
N ASN A 60 13.57 4.83 6.94
CA ASN A 60 14.03 6.20 6.78
C ASN A 60 12.91 7.14 6.33
N TRP A 61 11.82 7.11 7.09
CA TRP A 61 10.61 7.89 6.77
C TRP A 61 10.95 9.38 6.59
N ARG A 62 10.78 9.86 5.36
CA ARG A 62 11.00 11.25 4.96
C ARG A 62 12.36 11.79 5.42
N GLY A 63 13.39 10.96 5.44
CA GLY A 63 14.74 11.35 5.84
C GLY A 63 15.00 11.43 7.33
N SER A 64 14.04 11.00 8.15
CA SER A 64 14.15 11.08 9.62
C SER A 64 15.06 10.01 10.23
N GLY A 65 15.36 8.96 9.49
CA GLY A 65 16.06 7.79 10.04
C GLY A 65 15.15 6.79 10.74
N ASP A 66 13.86 7.11 10.91
CA ASP A 66 12.89 6.25 11.58
C ASP A 66 12.17 5.35 10.60
N MET A 67 11.64 4.24 11.12
CA MET A 67 10.75 3.37 10.37
C MET A 67 9.31 3.80 10.63
N MET A 68 8.49 3.73 9.57
CA MET A 68 7.08 4.08 9.66
C MET A 68 6.25 2.97 9.03
N LEU A 69 5.30 2.44 9.78
CA LEU A 69 4.30 1.54 9.22
C LEU A 69 3.13 2.39 8.70
N VAL A 70 3.05 2.51 7.39
CA VAL A 70 1.98 3.29 6.75
C VAL A 70 0.82 2.34 6.50
N LYS A 71 -0.32 2.62 7.12
CA LYS A 71 -1.48 1.74 7.13
C LYS A 71 -2.47 2.10 6.05
N HIS A 72 -3.21 1.08 5.62
CA HIS A 72 -4.39 1.25 4.76
C HIS A 72 -4.09 1.90 3.42
N ILE A 73 -3.00 1.48 2.80
CA ILE A 73 -2.65 1.93 1.47
C ILE A 73 -3.50 1.16 0.47
N ARG A 74 -4.29 1.88 -0.32
CA ARG A 74 -5.13 1.26 -1.34
C ARG A 74 -4.26 0.65 -2.43
N GLU A 75 -4.69 -0.49 -2.94
CA GLU A 75 -3.96 -1.17 -4.01
C GLU A 75 -3.73 -0.25 -5.22
N SER A 76 -4.72 0.57 -5.55
CA SER A 76 -4.61 1.52 -6.65
C SER A 76 -3.54 2.59 -6.45
N ASN A 77 -3.07 2.80 -5.23
CA ASN A 77 -1.99 3.75 -4.94
C ASN A 77 -0.60 3.13 -5.05
N ILE A 78 -0.52 1.82 -5.23
CA ILE A 78 0.76 1.14 -5.46
C ILE A 78 1.08 1.26 -6.94
N VAL A 79 2.23 1.87 -7.25
CA VAL A 79 2.60 2.20 -8.63
C VAL A 79 3.65 1.26 -9.21
N LYS A 80 4.37 0.53 -8.34
CA LYS A 80 5.42 -0.37 -8.78
C LYS A 80 5.65 -1.44 -7.73
N THR A 81 5.94 -2.66 -8.17
CA THR A 81 6.32 -3.74 -7.27
C THR A 81 7.62 -4.39 -7.74
N THR A 82 8.46 -4.75 -6.76
CA THR A 82 9.63 -5.58 -6.99
C THR A 82 9.46 -6.81 -6.13
N LYS A 83 9.34 -7.96 -6.78
CA LYS A 83 9.25 -9.23 -6.04
C LYS A 83 10.65 -9.70 -5.72
N GLY A 84 10.93 -9.75 -4.45
CA GLY A 84 12.24 -10.19 -3.97
C GLY A 84 12.37 -11.67 -3.85
#